data_5958912f01de5576a6da5cad01422a62
#
_entry.id   5958912f01de5576a6da5cad01422a62
#
_cell.length_a   1.000
_cell.length_b   1.000
_cell.length_c   1.000
_cell.angle_alpha   90.00
_cell.angle_beta   90.00
_cell.angle_gamma   90.00
#
_symmetry.space_group_name_H-M   'P 1'
#
loop_
_entity.id
_entity.type
_entity.pdbx_description
1 polymer ?
#
loop_
_entity_poly.entity_id
_entity_poly.type
_entity_poly.pdbx_seq_one_letter_code
_entity_poly.pdbx_strand_id
1 'polypeptide(L)'
;IDFNEITTTEEAKKLADEKGVHYEDRHVRGDIINLFFEEFVEEHLIQPTFITDHPIEISPLTKKKPDHPEQVERFELYIYAREMCNAYSELNDPIDQRERFKAQEAALAAGDDEANTTDEDFLNALEIGMPPTGGIGYGIDRLVMLFTNSPAIRDVLLFPTMKSLDSDKKSSKSSAAAPAAKAVEKIDFSNVKIEPIFKEMVDFETFAKSDFRAVKILACEAVPKSKKLLKFTLDDGERKDRVILSGIHEYYEPE
;
A
#
# COMPACT_ATOMS: atom_id res chain seq x y z
N ILE A 1 12.48 -13.78 24.76
CA ILE A 1 13.26 -12.53 24.58
C ILE A 1 12.41 -11.40 25.13
N ASP A 2 12.97 -10.58 26.01
CA ASP A 2 12.35 -9.33 26.44
C ASP A 2 13.00 -8.18 25.67
N PHE A 3 12.29 -7.60 24.72
CA PHE A 3 12.80 -6.51 23.92
C PHE A 3 12.88 -5.17 24.65
N ASN A 4 12.28 -5.04 25.84
CA ASN A 4 12.45 -3.86 26.69
C ASN A 4 13.87 -3.76 27.25
N GLU A 5 14.60 -4.88 27.34
CA GLU A 5 15.99 -4.91 27.76
C GLU A 5 16.97 -4.56 26.62
N ILE A 6 16.49 -4.56 25.36
CA ILE A 6 17.29 -4.23 24.16
C ILE A 6 17.14 -2.73 23.89
N THR A 7 18.12 -1.96 24.26
CA THR A 7 18.05 -0.49 24.23
C THR A 7 18.85 0.16 23.09
N THR A 8 19.80 -0.57 22.51
CA THR A 8 20.68 -0.07 21.45
C THR A 8 20.56 -0.90 20.17
N THR A 9 20.95 -0.29 19.06
CA THR A 9 21.02 -0.99 17.75
C THR A 9 22.05 -2.11 17.76
N GLU A 10 23.17 -1.92 18.44
CA GLU A 10 24.24 -2.92 18.56
C GLU A 10 23.77 -4.16 19.32
N GLU A 11 23.01 -3.98 20.39
CA GLU A 11 22.43 -5.09 21.16
C GLU A 11 21.39 -5.85 20.31
N ALA A 12 20.55 -5.13 19.56
CA ALA A 12 19.59 -5.73 18.66
C ALA A 12 20.26 -6.53 17.54
N LYS A 13 21.29 -5.98 16.89
CA LYS A 13 22.09 -6.67 15.87
C LYS A 13 22.78 -7.93 16.40
N LYS A 14 23.38 -7.82 17.58
CA LYS A 14 23.99 -8.99 18.23
C LYS A 14 22.98 -10.10 18.50
N LEU A 15 21.77 -9.74 18.98
CA LEU A 15 20.71 -10.71 19.22
C LEU A 15 20.23 -11.33 17.89
N ALA A 16 20.11 -10.54 16.82
CA ALA A 16 19.77 -11.03 15.49
C ALA A 16 20.79 -12.05 14.97
N ASP A 17 22.09 -11.76 15.12
CA ASP A 17 23.18 -12.69 14.77
C ASP A 17 23.08 -13.99 15.56
N GLU A 18 22.82 -13.91 16.88
CA GLU A 18 22.68 -15.08 17.76
C GLU A 18 21.47 -15.96 17.40
N LYS A 19 20.41 -15.36 16.86
CA LYS A 19 19.15 -16.05 16.48
C LYS A 19 19.04 -16.38 15.00
N GLY A 20 19.97 -15.88 14.18
CA GLY A 20 19.98 -16.10 12.74
C GLY A 20 18.97 -15.26 11.97
N VAL A 21 18.51 -14.15 12.54
CA VAL A 21 17.62 -13.19 11.87
C VAL A 21 18.46 -12.32 10.93
N HIS A 22 18.07 -12.30 9.65
CA HIS A 22 18.77 -11.50 8.64
C HIS A 22 18.38 -10.03 8.71
N TYR A 23 19.37 -9.14 8.72
CA TYR A 23 19.17 -7.70 8.68
C TYR A 23 20.16 -7.03 7.73
N GLU A 24 19.88 -5.79 7.35
CA GLU A 24 20.79 -4.94 6.56
C GLU A 24 21.54 -3.97 7.47
N ASP A 25 22.70 -3.50 7.01
CA ASP A 25 23.54 -2.58 7.80
C ASP A 25 22.81 -1.29 8.22
N ARG A 26 21.85 -0.82 7.39
CA ARG A 26 21.03 0.36 7.65
C ARG A 26 20.00 0.17 8.77
N HIS A 27 19.62 -1.07 9.08
CA HIS A 27 18.57 -1.34 10.07
C HIS A 27 19.02 -0.89 11.46
N VAL A 28 18.11 -0.16 12.12
CA VAL A 28 18.24 0.27 13.51
C VAL A 28 17.47 -0.66 14.45
N ARG A 29 17.51 -0.36 15.75
CA ARG A 29 16.88 -1.19 16.79
C ARG A 29 15.42 -1.57 16.46
N GLY A 30 14.58 -0.58 16.09
CA GLY A 30 13.17 -0.80 15.81
C GLY A 30 12.92 -1.71 14.63
N ASP A 31 13.69 -1.56 13.55
CA ASP A 31 13.61 -2.44 12.38
C ASP A 31 13.92 -3.88 12.74
N ILE A 32 14.97 -4.09 13.55
CA ILE A 32 15.38 -5.43 13.96
C ILE A 32 14.32 -6.08 14.85
N ILE A 33 13.70 -5.33 15.78
CA ILE A 33 12.59 -5.83 16.59
C ILE A 33 11.41 -6.27 15.68
N ASN A 34 11.12 -5.49 14.64
CA ASN A 34 10.09 -5.84 13.68
C ASN A 34 10.44 -7.12 12.89
N LEU A 35 11.70 -7.28 12.45
CA LEU A 35 12.15 -8.51 11.80
C LEU A 35 11.97 -9.76 12.71
N PHE A 36 12.22 -9.62 14.00
CA PHE A 36 11.92 -10.70 14.96
C PHE A 36 10.44 -11.01 15.05
N PHE A 37 9.58 -9.99 15.02
CA PHE A 37 8.14 -10.18 15.02
C PHE A 37 7.68 -10.92 13.75
N GLU A 38 8.12 -10.49 12.58
CA GLU A 38 7.80 -11.11 11.29
C GLU A 38 8.26 -12.57 11.23
N GLU A 39 9.48 -12.87 11.67
CA GLU A 39 10.07 -14.20 11.58
C GLU A 39 9.47 -15.21 12.56
N PHE A 40 9.13 -14.77 13.80
CA PHE A 40 8.79 -15.71 14.87
C PHE A 40 7.37 -15.58 15.45
N VAL A 41 6.65 -14.52 15.14
CA VAL A 41 5.37 -14.22 15.78
C VAL A 41 4.22 -14.15 14.80
N GLU A 42 4.38 -13.44 13.70
CA GLU A 42 3.30 -13.10 12.78
C GLU A 42 2.55 -14.35 12.28
N GLU A 43 3.27 -15.39 11.84
CA GLU A 43 2.67 -16.63 11.32
C GLU A 43 1.81 -17.39 12.35
N HIS A 44 2.00 -17.11 13.64
CA HIS A 44 1.27 -17.76 14.74
C HIS A 44 0.00 -17.00 15.17
N LEU A 45 -0.24 -15.81 14.61
CA LEU A 45 -1.38 -14.96 14.97
C LEU A 45 -2.66 -15.38 14.23
N ILE A 46 -3.17 -16.57 14.53
CA ILE A 46 -4.35 -17.14 13.87
C ILE A 46 -5.64 -16.50 14.39
N GLN A 47 -5.77 -16.36 15.72
CA GLN A 47 -6.92 -15.72 16.36
C GLN A 47 -6.80 -14.19 16.29
N PRO A 48 -7.93 -13.44 16.33
CA PRO A 48 -7.87 -11.99 16.39
C PRO A 48 -6.97 -11.52 17.53
N THR A 49 -5.87 -10.88 17.21
CA THR A 49 -4.85 -10.43 18.15
C THR A 49 -4.43 -9.02 17.86
N PHE A 50 -4.44 -8.15 18.88
CA PHE A 50 -3.91 -6.80 18.78
C PHE A 50 -2.43 -6.82 19.20
N ILE A 51 -1.58 -6.30 18.32
CA ILE A 51 -0.17 -6.01 18.60
C ILE A 51 -0.07 -4.53 18.93
N THR A 52 0.52 -4.21 20.06
CA THR A 52 0.65 -2.84 20.59
C THR A 52 2.11 -2.50 20.85
N ASP A 53 2.37 -1.24 21.19
CA ASP A 53 3.70 -0.82 21.66
C ASP A 53 4.80 -0.93 20.61
N HIS A 54 4.45 -0.56 19.38
CA HIS A 54 5.40 -0.57 18.26
C HIS A 54 6.59 0.37 18.54
N PRO A 55 7.80 0.02 18.06
CA PRO A 55 8.97 0.89 18.12
C PRO A 55 8.75 2.21 17.40
N ILE A 56 9.33 3.27 17.96
CA ILE A 56 9.24 4.63 17.44
C ILE A 56 9.90 4.75 16.07
N GLU A 57 10.96 4.00 15.82
CA GLU A 57 11.78 4.03 14.61
C GLU A 57 10.97 3.65 13.36
N ILE A 58 10.05 2.70 13.50
CA ILE A 58 9.19 2.21 12.40
C ILE A 58 7.81 2.88 12.36
N SER A 59 7.62 3.98 13.07
CA SER A 59 6.31 4.64 13.21
C SER A 59 6.41 6.16 13.09
N PRO A 60 6.81 6.69 11.91
CA PRO A 60 7.21 8.10 11.76
C PRO A 60 6.08 9.12 11.92
N LEU A 61 4.80 8.71 11.81
CA LEU A 61 3.63 9.60 11.88
C LEU A 61 2.83 9.44 13.18
N THR A 62 3.36 8.63 14.11
CA THR A 62 2.64 8.22 15.30
C THR A 62 3.16 8.92 16.55
N LYS A 63 2.24 9.29 17.43
CA LYS A 63 2.55 9.91 18.71
C LYS A 63 3.26 8.93 19.64
N LYS A 64 4.38 9.35 20.23
CA LYS A 64 5.10 8.56 21.23
C LYS A 64 4.33 8.47 22.54
N LYS A 65 4.50 7.37 23.27
CA LYS A 65 3.95 7.21 24.61
C LYS A 65 4.63 8.17 25.60
N PRO A 66 3.88 8.80 26.51
CA PRO A 66 4.47 9.71 27.49
C PRO A 66 5.47 9.03 28.44
N ASP A 67 5.15 7.81 28.88
CA ASP A 67 5.93 7.06 29.86
C ASP A 67 7.02 6.19 29.23
N HIS A 68 6.91 5.89 27.92
CA HIS A 68 7.79 5.05 27.14
C HIS A 68 8.06 5.69 25.76
N PRO A 69 8.89 6.72 25.69
CA PRO A 69 9.12 7.49 24.46
C PRO A 69 9.77 6.70 23.32
N GLU A 70 10.33 5.53 23.59
CA GLU A 70 10.84 4.57 22.62
C GLU A 70 9.73 3.75 21.93
N GLN A 71 8.49 3.85 22.41
CA GLN A 71 7.30 3.21 21.91
C GLN A 71 6.28 4.25 21.47
N VAL A 72 5.36 3.85 20.61
CA VAL A 72 4.29 4.73 20.10
C VAL A 72 2.89 4.23 20.46
N GLU A 73 1.94 5.16 20.44
CA GLU A 73 0.51 4.88 20.63
C GLU A 73 -0.09 4.31 19.32
N ARG A 74 0.27 3.04 19.00
CA ARG A 74 -0.13 2.33 17.79
C ARG A 74 -0.59 0.92 18.13
N PHE A 75 -1.56 0.43 17.38
CA PHE A 75 -1.87 -0.99 17.36
C PHE A 75 -2.13 -1.47 15.93
N GLU A 76 -1.87 -2.75 15.72
CA GLU A 76 -2.26 -3.48 14.53
C GLU A 76 -3.11 -4.67 14.93
N LEU A 77 -4.16 -4.96 14.16
CA LEU A 77 -4.98 -6.16 14.35
C LEU A 77 -4.55 -7.23 13.35
N TYR A 78 -4.13 -8.36 13.86
CA TYR A 78 -3.84 -9.56 13.08
C TYR A 78 -4.95 -10.59 13.20
N ILE A 79 -5.32 -11.21 12.07
CA ILE A 79 -6.22 -12.37 12.00
C ILE A 79 -5.69 -13.28 10.89
N TYR A 80 -5.52 -14.56 11.19
CA TYR A 80 -5.00 -15.53 10.21
C TYR A 80 -3.63 -15.14 9.65
N ALA A 81 -2.72 -14.73 10.52
CA ALA A 81 -1.39 -14.26 10.18
C ALA A 81 -1.40 -13.13 9.12
N ARG A 82 -2.37 -12.23 9.19
CA ARG A 82 -2.50 -11.07 8.29
C ARG A 82 -2.92 -9.86 9.07
N GLU A 83 -2.24 -8.76 8.87
CA GLU A 83 -2.67 -7.45 9.34
C GLU A 83 -4.01 -7.09 8.69
N MET A 84 -5.03 -6.84 9.48
CA MET A 84 -6.37 -6.42 9.06
C MET A 84 -6.60 -4.94 9.19
N CYS A 85 -6.03 -4.33 10.23
CA CYS A 85 -6.04 -2.88 10.37
C CYS A 85 -4.82 -2.39 11.14
N ASN A 86 -4.53 -1.11 10.94
CA ASN A 86 -3.48 -0.36 11.61
C ASN A 86 -4.08 0.96 12.11
N ALA A 87 -3.86 1.28 13.36
CA ALA A 87 -4.44 2.47 13.98
C ALA A 87 -3.48 3.08 14.99
N TYR A 88 -3.49 4.41 15.07
CA TYR A 88 -2.61 5.12 16.00
C TYR A 88 -3.13 6.52 16.36
N SER A 89 -2.59 7.05 17.47
CA SER A 89 -2.70 8.47 17.76
C SER A 89 -1.82 9.25 16.81
N GLU A 90 -2.41 10.17 16.07
CA GLU A 90 -1.69 11.00 15.11
C GLU A 90 -0.65 11.89 15.81
N LEU A 91 0.55 11.96 15.28
CA LEU A 91 1.58 12.87 15.76
C LEU A 91 1.19 14.31 15.37
N ASN A 92 0.78 15.09 16.37
CA ASN A 92 0.29 16.47 16.18
C ASN A 92 1.28 17.53 16.68
N ASP A 93 2.50 17.17 17.01
CA ASP A 93 3.59 18.07 17.35
C ASP A 93 4.47 18.32 16.12
N PRO A 94 4.48 19.52 15.52
CA PRO A 94 5.26 19.80 14.32
C PRO A 94 6.78 19.73 14.54
N ILE A 95 7.26 19.93 15.77
CA ILE A 95 8.69 19.86 16.09
C ILE A 95 9.14 18.39 16.07
N ASP A 96 8.42 17.52 16.80
CA ASP A 96 8.68 16.07 16.80
C ASP A 96 8.52 15.51 15.38
N GLN A 97 7.48 15.89 14.64
CA GLN A 97 7.27 15.42 13.27
C GLN A 97 8.43 15.80 12.34
N ARG A 98 8.95 17.01 12.45
CA ARG A 98 10.13 17.44 11.66
C ARG A 98 11.37 16.60 11.96
N GLU A 99 11.57 16.23 13.23
CA GLU A 99 12.67 15.32 13.62
C GLU A 99 12.50 13.92 13.02
N ARG A 100 11.25 13.41 13.00
CA ARG A 100 10.95 12.10 12.37
C ARG A 100 11.22 12.12 10.87
N PHE A 101 10.80 13.18 10.16
CA PHE A 101 11.09 13.31 8.73
C PHE A 101 12.58 13.37 8.44
N LYS A 102 13.38 14.06 9.24
CA LYS A 102 14.83 14.05 9.10
C LYS A 102 15.44 12.65 9.28
N ALA A 103 14.89 11.86 10.22
CA ALA A 103 15.33 10.47 10.39
C ALA A 103 14.95 9.61 9.17
N GLN A 104 13.77 9.83 8.58
CA GLN A 104 13.34 9.17 7.34
C GLN A 104 14.24 9.56 6.14
N GLU A 105 14.60 10.82 5.99
CA GLU A 105 15.55 11.27 4.96
C GLU A 105 16.93 10.62 5.11
N ALA A 106 17.39 10.46 6.36
CA ALA A 106 18.64 9.75 6.62
C ALA A 106 18.54 8.26 6.26
N ALA A 107 17.41 7.61 6.54
CA ALA A 107 17.15 6.23 6.15
C ALA A 107 17.08 6.08 4.62
N LEU A 108 16.40 6.99 3.92
CA LEU A 108 16.35 7.04 2.46
C LEU A 108 17.75 7.18 1.85
N ALA A 109 18.58 8.08 2.40
CA ALA A 109 19.97 8.25 1.98
C ALA A 109 20.85 7.00 2.23
N ALA A 110 20.47 6.18 3.21
CA ALA A 110 21.12 4.90 3.51
C ALA A 110 20.57 3.73 2.65
N GLY A 111 19.62 3.99 1.75
CA GLY A 111 19.09 3.00 0.79
C GLY A 111 17.76 2.37 1.21
N ASP A 112 17.01 3.00 2.10
CA ASP A 112 15.66 2.59 2.44
C ASP A 112 14.65 3.16 1.43
N ASP A 113 14.22 2.35 0.47
CA ASP A 113 13.29 2.77 -0.59
C ASP A 113 11.87 3.06 -0.08
N GLU A 114 11.53 2.64 1.14
CA GLU A 114 10.21 2.87 1.76
C GLU A 114 10.18 4.16 2.60
N ALA A 115 11.33 4.73 2.90
CA ALA A 115 11.43 5.96 3.68
C ALA A 115 10.95 7.18 2.90
N ASN A 116 10.33 8.14 3.59
CA ASN A 116 9.73 9.31 2.99
C ASN A 116 10.65 10.54 3.09
N THR A 117 10.50 11.46 2.13
CA THR A 117 11.08 12.80 2.19
C THR A 117 10.26 13.70 3.09
N THR A 118 10.86 14.79 3.58
CA THR A 118 10.16 15.82 4.36
C THR A 118 9.02 16.45 3.53
N ASP A 119 7.82 16.46 4.10
CA ASP A 119 6.65 17.15 3.55
C ASP A 119 6.45 18.48 4.30
N GLU A 120 6.91 19.57 3.70
CA GLU A 120 6.81 20.90 4.29
C GLU A 120 5.35 21.41 4.33
N ASP A 121 4.49 21.00 3.38
CA ASP A 121 3.08 21.39 3.39
C ASP A 121 2.34 20.72 4.54
N PHE A 122 2.66 19.45 4.81
CA PHE A 122 2.13 18.74 5.96
C PHE A 122 2.60 19.37 7.29
N LEU A 123 3.89 19.71 7.41
CA LEU A 123 4.43 20.39 8.60
C LEU A 123 3.77 21.76 8.82
N ASN A 124 3.59 22.56 7.77
CA ASN A 124 2.87 23.82 7.84
C ASN A 124 1.42 23.63 8.31
N ALA A 125 0.74 22.57 7.85
CA ALA A 125 -0.60 22.26 8.32
C ALA A 125 -0.63 21.90 9.82
N LEU A 126 0.36 21.17 10.32
CA LEU A 126 0.52 20.86 11.75
C LEU A 126 0.79 22.12 12.58
N GLU A 127 1.59 23.07 12.07
CA GLU A 127 1.87 24.36 12.74
C GLU A 127 0.63 25.25 12.85
N ILE A 128 -0.29 25.18 11.89
CA ILE A 128 -1.59 25.86 11.97
C ILE A 128 -2.44 25.27 13.08
N GLY A 129 -2.36 23.97 13.29
CA GLY A 129 -2.94 23.25 14.40
C GLY A 129 -3.66 21.96 13.98
N MET A 130 -3.33 20.88 14.64
CA MET A 130 -4.02 19.60 14.57
C MET A 130 -4.51 19.22 15.97
N PRO A 131 -5.83 19.03 16.18
CA PRO A 131 -6.34 18.59 17.48
C PRO A 131 -5.87 17.17 17.77
N PRO A 132 -5.97 16.69 19.03
CA PRO A 132 -5.79 15.28 19.34
C PRO A 132 -6.69 14.41 18.45
N THR A 133 -6.08 13.57 17.65
CA THR A 133 -6.75 12.79 16.59
C THR A 133 -6.25 11.36 16.63
N GLY A 134 -7.14 10.39 16.44
CA GLY A 134 -6.81 9.00 16.16
C GLY A 134 -7.16 8.65 14.72
N GLY A 135 -6.26 7.96 14.04
CA GLY A 135 -6.46 7.42 12.70
C GLY A 135 -6.58 5.90 12.72
N ILE A 136 -7.31 5.34 11.77
CA ILE A 136 -7.40 3.90 11.55
C ILE A 136 -7.52 3.59 10.06
N GLY A 137 -6.70 2.65 9.59
CA GLY A 137 -6.78 2.09 8.25
C GLY A 137 -7.19 0.62 8.30
N TYR A 138 -8.20 0.25 7.52
CA TYR A 138 -8.61 -1.15 7.33
C TYR A 138 -8.23 -1.63 5.94
N GLY A 139 -7.66 -2.84 5.86
CA GLY A 139 -7.49 -3.55 4.60
C GLY A 139 -8.83 -4.15 4.15
N ILE A 140 -9.63 -3.40 3.39
CA ILE A 140 -10.96 -3.86 2.95
C ILE A 140 -10.85 -5.15 2.14
N ASP A 141 -9.88 -5.26 1.23
CA ASP A 141 -9.67 -6.48 0.45
C ASP A 141 -9.31 -7.67 1.35
N ARG A 142 -8.49 -7.47 2.38
CA ARG A 142 -8.15 -8.50 3.37
C ARG A 142 -9.38 -8.93 4.18
N LEU A 143 -10.25 -7.99 4.56
CA LEU A 143 -11.52 -8.31 5.23
C LEU A 143 -12.45 -9.11 4.31
N VAL A 144 -12.56 -8.75 3.04
CA VAL A 144 -13.35 -9.50 2.06
C VAL A 144 -12.78 -10.91 1.89
N MET A 145 -11.45 -11.07 1.78
CA MET A 145 -10.80 -12.39 1.75
C MET A 145 -11.18 -13.24 2.96
N LEU A 146 -11.19 -12.65 4.16
CA LEU A 146 -11.56 -13.36 5.39
C LEU A 146 -13.02 -13.82 5.35
N PHE A 147 -13.96 -12.92 5.02
CA PHE A 147 -15.39 -13.23 5.01
C PHE A 147 -15.82 -14.18 3.89
N THR A 148 -15.11 -14.18 2.77
CA THR A 148 -15.39 -15.08 1.63
C THR A 148 -14.55 -16.35 1.64
N ASN A 149 -13.66 -16.51 2.63
CA ASN A 149 -12.69 -17.61 2.69
C ASN A 149 -11.84 -17.71 1.42
N SER A 150 -11.43 -16.57 0.86
CA SER A 150 -10.61 -16.48 -0.35
C SER A 150 -9.14 -16.37 0.04
N PRO A 151 -8.27 -17.31 -0.39
CA PRO A 151 -6.87 -17.34 0.06
C PRO A 151 -6.00 -16.27 -0.61
N ALA A 152 -6.38 -15.77 -1.79
CA ALA A 152 -5.59 -14.81 -2.55
C ALA A 152 -6.35 -13.50 -2.78
N ILE A 153 -5.66 -12.37 -2.67
CA ILE A 153 -6.23 -11.04 -2.86
C ILE A 153 -6.83 -10.84 -4.26
N ARG A 154 -6.22 -11.43 -5.29
CA ARG A 154 -6.73 -11.38 -6.66
C ARG A 154 -8.13 -11.98 -6.84
N ASP A 155 -8.54 -12.88 -5.94
CA ASP A 155 -9.84 -13.55 -6.01
C ASP A 155 -10.97 -12.63 -5.52
N VAL A 156 -10.63 -11.55 -4.83
CA VAL A 156 -11.59 -10.56 -4.30
C VAL A 156 -11.49 -9.20 -5.00
N LEU A 157 -10.47 -8.97 -5.82
CA LEU A 157 -10.35 -7.77 -6.63
C LEU A 157 -11.20 -7.90 -7.90
N LEU A 158 -11.98 -6.86 -8.22
CA LEU A 158 -12.80 -6.83 -9.44
C LEU A 158 -11.93 -6.78 -10.71
N PHE A 159 -10.78 -6.11 -10.65
CA PHE A 159 -9.85 -5.93 -11.77
C PHE A 159 -8.40 -6.15 -11.30
N PRO A 160 -8.00 -7.41 -11.03
CA PRO A 160 -6.64 -7.68 -10.57
C PRO A 160 -5.63 -7.44 -11.70
N THR A 161 -4.51 -6.81 -11.36
CA THR A 161 -3.37 -6.73 -12.29
C THR A 161 -2.72 -8.10 -12.43
N MET A 162 -2.72 -8.65 -13.65
CA MET A 162 -2.19 -9.97 -13.97
C MET A 162 -1.02 -9.86 -14.94
N LYS A 163 -0.06 -10.79 -14.85
CA LYS A 163 0.94 -10.95 -15.91
C LYS A 163 0.26 -11.40 -17.20
N SER A 164 0.67 -10.81 -18.33
CA SER A 164 0.19 -11.24 -19.63
C SER A 164 0.47 -12.73 -19.86
N LEU A 165 -0.53 -13.48 -20.35
CA LEU A 165 -0.38 -14.90 -20.70
C LEU A 165 0.68 -15.15 -21.79
N ASP A 166 1.01 -14.13 -22.59
CA ASP A 166 2.05 -14.20 -23.61
C ASP A 166 3.47 -14.10 -23.05
N SER A 167 3.66 -13.65 -21.81
CA SER A 167 4.98 -13.61 -21.17
C SER A 167 5.55 -15.01 -20.88
N ASP A 168 4.70 -16.00 -20.67
CA ASP A 168 5.13 -17.37 -20.34
C ASP A 168 5.53 -18.20 -21.59
N LYS A 169 5.10 -17.76 -22.80
CA LYS A 169 5.52 -18.41 -24.05
C LYS A 169 6.94 -18.08 -24.49
N LYS A 170 7.56 -17.04 -23.91
CA LYS A 170 8.94 -16.62 -24.23
C LYS A 170 9.99 -17.19 -23.28
N SER A 171 9.60 -17.80 -22.14
CA SER A 171 10.57 -18.28 -21.14
C SER A 171 11.03 -19.73 -21.34
N SER A 172 10.50 -20.48 -22.33
CA SER A 172 10.85 -21.90 -22.54
C SER A 172 11.92 -22.17 -23.61
N LYS A 173 12.68 -21.16 -24.06
CA LYS A 173 13.86 -21.38 -24.92
C LYS A 173 15.02 -20.45 -24.54
N SER A 174 16.02 -21.07 -23.98
CA SER A 174 17.46 -20.74 -23.92
C SER A 174 18.03 -20.49 -22.53
N SER A 175 18.51 -21.59 -21.95
CA SER A 175 19.70 -21.55 -21.10
C SER A 175 20.91 -21.28 -21.99
N ALA A 176 21.39 -20.05 -22.09
CA ALA A 176 22.77 -19.70 -22.43
C ALA A 176 22.94 -18.17 -22.47
N ALA A 177 23.98 -17.70 -21.78
CA ALA A 177 24.60 -16.37 -21.87
C ALA A 177 23.78 -15.16 -21.38
N ALA A 178 24.31 -14.51 -20.34
CA ALA A 178 23.87 -13.19 -19.89
C ALA A 178 23.98 -12.16 -21.04
N PRO A 179 22.89 -11.46 -21.40
CA PRO A 179 23.01 -10.35 -22.33
C PRO A 179 23.43 -9.08 -21.59
N ALA A 180 24.42 -8.40 -22.19
CA ALA A 180 24.80 -7.05 -21.81
C ALA A 180 23.56 -6.14 -21.66
N ALA A 181 23.61 -5.25 -20.67
CA ALA A 181 22.61 -4.23 -20.41
C ALA A 181 22.27 -3.48 -21.71
N LYS A 182 21.04 -3.67 -22.21
CA LYS A 182 20.50 -2.81 -23.28
C LYS A 182 20.27 -1.43 -22.68
N ALA A 183 20.90 -0.44 -23.30
CA ALA A 183 20.65 0.97 -23.02
C ALA A 183 19.12 1.20 -23.05
N VAL A 184 18.59 1.78 -21.99
CA VAL A 184 17.20 2.23 -21.93
C VAL A 184 17.03 3.27 -23.03
N GLU A 185 16.22 3.00 -24.05
CA GLU A 185 15.84 4.00 -25.04
C GLU A 185 15.20 5.17 -24.30
N LYS A 186 15.83 6.34 -24.39
CA LYS A 186 15.23 7.57 -23.86
C LYS A 186 13.96 7.83 -24.67
N ILE A 187 12.81 7.69 -24.03
CA ILE A 187 11.53 8.07 -24.63
C ILE A 187 11.54 9.58 -24.83
N ASP A 188 11.39 10.02 -26.07
CA ASP A 188 11.28 11.44 -26.41
C ASP A 188 9.85 11.91 -26.14
N PHE A 189 9.67 12.68 -25.08
CA PHE A 189 8.39 13.27 -24.69
C PHE A 189 8.09 14.61 -25.38
N SER A 190 8.94 15.11 -26.29
CA SER A 190 8.80 16.42 -26.91
C SER A 190 7.51 16.59 -27.74
N ASN A 191 6.92 15.48 -28.20
CA ASN A 191 5.68 15.47 -28.98
C ASN A 191 4.45 14.98 -28.19
N VAL A 192 4.59 14.73 -26.90
CA VAL A 192 3.48 14.30 -26.05
C VAL A 192 2.65 15.52 -25.67
N LYS A 193 1.43 15.59 -26.17
CA LYS A 193 0.46 16.61 -25.79
C LYS A 193 -0.19 16.15 -24.48
N ILE A 194 0.26 16.72 -23.37
CA ILE A 194 -0.35 16.45 -22.06
C ILE A 194 -1.66 17.23 -22.01
N GLU A 195 -2.78 16.53 -22.01
CA GLU A 195 -4.07 17.13 -21.66
C GLU A 195 -4.14 17.26 -20.14
N PRO A 196 -4.57 18.41 -19.60
CA PRO A 196 -4.74 18.56 -18.16
C PRO A 196 -5.79 17.56 -17.66
N ILE A 197 -5.44 16.82 -16.61
CA ILE A 197 -6.30 15.80 -15.99
C ILE A 197 -7.61 16.44 -15.48
N PHE A 198 -7.54 17.71 -15.04
CA PHE A 198 -8.68 18.49 -14.58
C PHE A 198 -8.80 19.75 -15.44
N LYS A 199 -9.94 19.93 -16.11
CA LYS A 199 -10.25 21.16 -16.85
C LYS A 199 -10.85 22.24 -15.95
N GLU A 200 -11.65 21.84 -14.98
CA GLU A 200 -12.31 22.72 -14.00
C GLU A 200 -12.47 21.95 -12.69
N MET A 201 -12.41 22.67 -11.57
CA MET A 201 -12.77 22.09 -10.27
C MET A 201 -14.28 21.91 -10.21
N VAL A 202 -14.71 20.70 -9.87
CA VAL A 202 -16.14 20.39 -9.66
C VAL A 202 -16.50 20.76 -8.22
N ASP A 203 -17.50 21.61 -8.03
CA ASP A 203 -18.01 21.93 -6.69
C ASP A 203 -18.69 20.71 -6.04
N PHE A 204 -18.79 20.75 -4.69
CA PHE A 204 -19.34 19.64 -3.93
C PHE A 204 -20.79 19.31 -4.28
N GLU A 205 -21.61 20.32 -4.62
CA GLU A 205 -23.02 20.11 -4.98
C GLU A 205 -23.15 19.35 -6.32
N THR A 206 -22.27 19.63 -7.26
CA THR A 206 -22.18 18.92 -8.53
C THR A 206 -21.67 17.51 -8.33
N PHE A 207 -20.64 17.32 -7.52
CA PHE A 207 -20.12 15.99 -7.18
C PHE A 207 -21.17 15.14 -6.45
N ALA A 208 -21.92 15.72 -5.51
CA ALA A 208 -22.96 15.03 -4.75
C ALA A 208 -24.14 14.53 -5.61
N LYS A 209 -24.28 15.03 -6.84
CA LYS A 209 -25.25 14.52 -7.83
C LYS A 209 -24.75 13.29 -8.60
N SER A 210 -23.48 12.93 -8.42
CA SER A 210 -22.91 11.72 -9.04
C SER A 210 -23.41 10.47 -8.32
N ASP A 211 -23.82 9.47 -9.11
CA ASP A 211 -24.32 8.19 -8.61
C ASP A 211 -23.29 7.09 -8.91
N PHE A 212 -22.73 6.49 -7.87
CA PHE A 212 -21.79 5.39 -7.95
C PHE A 212 -22.48 4.11 -7.50
N ARG A 213 -22.66 3.16 -8.42
CA ARG A 213 -23.34 1.89 -8.13
C ARG A 213 -22.52 0.70 -8.56
N ALA A 214 -22.55 -0.35 -7.76
CA ALA A 214 -22.14 -1.67 -8.21
C ALA A 214 -23.22 -2.23 -9.15
N VAL A 215 -22.82 -2.72 -10.31
CA VAL A 215 -23.73 -3.24 -11.33
C VAL A 215 -23.32 -4.66 -11.72
N LYS A 216 -24.30 -5.48 -12.13
CA LYS A 216 -24.02 -6.79 -12.70
C LYS A 216 -23.99 -6.69 -14.23
N ILE A 217 -22.92 -7.18 -14.83
CA ILE A 217 -22.82 -7.30 -16.29
C ILE A 217 -23.69 -8.49 -16.73
N LEU A 218 -24.64 -8.23 -17.62
CA LEU A 218 -25.52 -9.24 -18.19
C LEU A 218 -25.04 -9.70 -19.57
N ALA A 219 -24.45 -8.79 -20.35
CA ALA A 219 -23.88 -9.08 -21.65
C ALA A 219 -22.76 -8.08 -21.98
N CYS A 220 -21.77 -8.56 -22.76
CA CYS A 220 -20.71 -7.75 -23.33
C CYS A 220 -20.62 -8.06 -24.82
N GLU A 221 -20.68 -7.04 -25.69
CA GLU A 221 -20.64 -7.18 -27.13
C GLU A 221 -19.66 -6.19 -27.75
N ALA A 222 -18.96 -6.60 -28.80
CA ALA A 222 -18.14 -5.68 -29.60
C ALA A 222 -19.05 -4.71 -30.36
N VAL A 223 -18.70 -3.42 -30.36
CA VAL A 223 -19.44 -2.41 -31.12
C VAL A 223 -19.06 -2.53 -32.59
N PRO A 224 -20.05 -2.77 -33.52
CA PRO A 224 -19.75 -2.85 -34.94
C PRO A 224 -19.00 -1.63 -35.46
N LYS A 225 -17.94 -1.84 -36.22
CA LYS A 225 -17.07 -0.80 -36.80
C LYS A 225 -16.20 -0.04 -35.78
N SER A 226 -16.16 -0.43 -34.52
CA SER A 226 -15.24 0.13 -33.54
C SER A 226 -14.23 -0.93 -33.07
N LYS A 227 -12.94 -0.58 -33.10
CA LYS A 227 -11.87 -1.41 -32.53
C LYS A 227 -11.60 -1.10 -31.06
N LYS A 228 -12.28 -0.07 -30.51
CA LYS A 228 -11.99 0.46 -29.17
C LYS A 228 -13.13 0.27 -28.18
N LEU A 229 -14.35 0.07 -28.68
CA LEU A 229 -15.55 0.11 -27.84
C LEU A 229 -16.14 -1.28 -27.63
N LEU A 230 -16.44 -1.58 -26.37
CA LEU A 230 -17.34 -2.65 -25.95
C LEU A 230 -18.67 -2.05 -25.48
N LYS A 231 -19.76 -2.74 -25.78
CA LYS A 231 -21.11 -2.42 -25.30
C LYS A 231 -21.45 -3.38 -24.18
N PHE A 232 -21.76 -2.84 -23.01
CA PHE A 232 -22.19 -3.59 -21.85
C PHE A 232 -23.68 -3.41 -21.62
N THR A 233 -24.38 -4.50 -21.38
CA THR A 233 -25.76 -4.49 -20.84
C THR A 233 -25.67 -4.83 -19.36
N LEU A 234 -26.23 -3.96 -18.51
CA LEU A 234 -26.02 -3.99 -17.06
C LEU A 234 -27.36 -4.11 -16.33
N ASP A 235 -27.33 -4.79 -15.20
CA ASP A 235 -28.35 -4.73 -14.14
C ASP A 235 -27.82 -3.83 -13.02
N ASP A 236 -28.43 -2.68 -12.81
CA ASP A 236 -28.04 -1.69 -11.78
C ASP A 236 -28.91 -1.78 -10.51
N GLY A 237 -29.70 -2.86 -10.41
CA GLY A 237 -30.62 -3.09 -9.30
C GLY A 237 -32.00 -2.44 -9.49
N GLU A 238 -32.10 -1.40 -10.31
CA GLU A 238 -33.37 -0.75 -10.71
C GLU A 238 -33.82 -1.19 -12.11
N ARG A 239 -32.86 -1.35 -13.03
CA ARG A 239 -33.12 -1.75 -14.43
C ARG A 239 -32.12 -2.82 -14.87
N LYS A 240 -32.59 -3.72 -15.74
CA LYS A 240 -31.78 -4.83 -16.30
C LYS A 240 -31.38 -4.61 -17.76
N ASP A 241 -31.53 -3.41 -18.26
CA ASP A 241 -31.30 -3.07 -19.67
C ASP A 241 -30.43 -1.83 -19.84
N ARG A 242 -29.71 -1.43 -18.79
CA ARG A 242 -28.84 -0.26 -18.87
C ARG A 242 -27.67 -0.56 -19.79
N VAL A 243 -27.51 0.25 -20.82
CA VAL A 243 -26.39 0.10 -21.77
C VAL A 243 -25.35 1.17 -21.55
N ILE A 244 -24.09 0.75 -21.46
CA ILE A 244 -22.94 1.65 -21.50
C ILE A 244 -21.95 1.21 -22.58
N LEU A 245 -21.19 2.18 -23.08
CA LEU A 245 -20.08 1.95 -24.00
C LEU A 245 -18.78 2.26 -23.28
N SER A 246 -17.81 1.35 -23.36
CA SER A 246 -16.50 1.54 -22.74
C SER A 246 -15.38 1.34 -23.75
N GLY A 247 -14.34 2.19 -23.67
CA GLY A 247 -13.18 2.19 -24.56
C GLY A 247 -12.13 1.13 -24.26
N ILE A 248 -12.52 -0.04 -23.73
CA ILE A 248 -11.61 -1.07 -23.23
C ILE A 248 -11.43 -2.27 -24.17
N HIS A 249 -11.99 -2.23 -25.38
CA HIS A 249 -11.90 -3.34 -26.35
C HIS A 249 -10.46 -3.67 -26.80
N GLU A 250 -9.51 -2.73 -26.63
CA GLU A 250 -8.09 -3.00 -26.90
C GLU A 250 -7.45 -3.93 -25.85
N TYR A 251 -8.10 -4.07 -24.69
CA TYR A 251 -7.59 -4.83 -23.53
C TYR A 251 -8.41 -6.08 -23.21
N TYR A 252 -9.67 -6.13 -23.65
CA TYR A 252 -10.61 -7.21 -23.33
C TYR A 252 -11.42 -7.61 -24.55
N GLU A 253 -11.55 -8.91 -24.78
CA GLU A 253 -12.46 -9.47 -25.78
C GLU A 253 -13.80 -9.81 -25.11
N PRO A 254 -14.94 -9.61 -25.81
CA PRO A 254 -16.24 -10.08 -25.31
C PRO A 254 -16.29 -11.61 -25.29
N GLU A 255 -16.71 -12.19 -24.17
CA GLU A 255 -17.03 -13.60 -24.03
C GLU A 255 -18.51 -13.85 -24.38
#